data_3472cd5f1a20ad9ac565f48883e6a24b
#
_entry.id   3472cd5f1a20ad9ac565f48883e6a24b
#
_cell.length_a   1.000
_cell.length_b   1.000
_cell.length_c   1.000
_cell.angle_alpha   90.00
_cell.angle_beta   90.00
_cell.angle_gamma   90.00
#
_symmetry.space_group_name_H-M   'P 1'
#
loop_
_entity.id
_entity.type
_entity.pdbx_description
1 polymer ?
#
loop_
_entity_poly.entity_id
_entity_poly.type
_entity_poly.pdbx_seq_one_letter_code
_entity_poly.pdbx_strand_id
1 'polypeptide(L)'
;MAQAKQAKITKKTKTSTKTYHNFIGGEWVKSSTGEWFDNVNPADTSDIVGRFPNSTADDVNAAVSAAKNAATKWRRTPAPKRAELLFRLGEILRANKD
;
A
#
# COMPACT_ATOMS: atom_id res chain seq x y z
N MET A 1 -30.81 37.17 28.45
CA MET A 1 -30.20 37.12 27.10
C MET A 1 -29.18 35.96 27.08
N ALA A 2 -29.48 34.89 26.44
CA ALA A 2 -28.56 33.76 26.34
C ALA A 2 -27.62 33.97 25.15
N GLN A 3 -26.32 34.11 25.40
CA GLN A 3 -25.30 34.15 24.37
C GLN A 3 -25.04 32.71 23.90
N ALA A 4 -25.36 32.42 22.62
CA ALA A 4 -25.01 31.17 21.98
C ALA A 4 -23.48 31.07 21.86
N LYS A 5 -22.86 30.11 22.55
CA LYS A 5 -21.47 29.73 22.36
C LYS A 5 -21.31 29.11 20.96
N GLN A 6 -20.72 29.87 20.04
CA GLN A 6 -20.25 29.34 18.77
C GLN A 6 -19.20 28.24 19.05
N ALA A 7 -19.52 27.01 18.71
CA ALA A 7 -18.55 25.93 18.69
C ALA A 7 -17.46 26.22 17.63
N LYS A 8 -16.22 26.42 18.08
CA LYS A 8 -15.05 26.49 17.19
C LYS A 8 -14.92 25.14 16.47
N ILE A 9 -15.26 25.13 15.19
CA ILE A 9 -14.91 24.03 14.30
C ILE A 9 -13.40 24.09 14.14
N THR A 10 -12.69 23.22 14.86
CA THR A 10 -11.25 22.99 14.67
C THR A 10 -11.06 22.44 13.26
N LYS A 11 -10.49 23.24 12.36
CA LYS A 11 -10.02 22.77 11.05
C LYS A 11 -9.07 21.60 11.27
N LYS A 12 -9.53 20.38 10.92
CA LYS A 12 -8.70 19.18 10.88
C LYS A 12 -7.52 19.50 9.96
N THR A 13 -6.32 19.53 10.48
CA THR A 13 -5.07 19.74 9.74
C THR A 13 -5.04 18.70 8.62
N LYS A 14 -4.93 19.16 7.37
CA LYS A 14 -4.83 18.30 6.19
C LYS A 14 -3.57 17.45 6.35
N THR A 15 -3.73 16.21 6.77
CA THR A 15 -2.65 15.22 6.78
C THR A 15 -2.19 15.06 5.33
N SER A 16 -0.88 15.16 5.08
CA SER A 16 -0.34 15.00 3.72
C SER A 16 -0.78 13.64 3.18
N THR A 17 -1.38 13.62 1.99
CA THR A 17 -1.88 12.40 1.36
C THR A 17 -0.71 11.42 1.15
N LYS A 18 -0.82 10.22 1.74
CA LYS A 18 0.20 9.19 1.62
C LYS A 18 0.23 8.63 0.20
N THR A 19 1.42 8.55 -0.37
CA THR A 19 1.65 7.98 -1.70
C THR A 19 2.22 6.57 -1.58
N TYR A 20 1.65 5.64 -2.33
CA TYR A 20 2.06 4.25 -2.35
C TYR A 20 2.72 3.91 -3.69
N HIS A 21 3.49 2.83 -3.73
CA HIS A 21 4.18 2.35 -4.93
C HIS A 21 3.92 0.86 -5.12
N ASN A 22 4.16 0.36 -6.32
CA ASN A 22 4.20 -1.07 -6.59
C ASN A 22 5.44 -1.68 -5.94
N PHE A 23 5.33 -2.89 -5.42
CA PHE A 23 6.47 -3.65 -4.89
C PHE A 23 6.76 -4.80 -5.83
N ILE A 24 7.82 -4.69 -6.64
CA ILE A 24 8.16 -5.65 -7.69
C ILE A 24 9.64 -6.00 -7.60
N GLY A 25 9.96 -7.28 -7.56
CA GLY A 25 11.33 -7.75 -7.54
C GLY A 25 12.12 -7.36 -6.29
N GLY A 26 11.45 -7.07 -5.18
CA GLY A 26 12.06 -6.61 -3.94
C GLY A 26 12.22 -5.09 -3.82
N GLU A 27 11.72 -4.31 -4.77
CA GLU A 27 11.87 -2.86 -4.83
C GLU A 27 10.51 -2.14 -4.96
N TRP A 28 10.44 -0.92 -4.41
CA TRP A 28 9.31 -0.03 -4.58
C TRP A 28 9.46 0.78 -5.87
N VAL A 29 8.57 0.54 -6.82
CA VAL A 29 8.63 1.14 -8.16
C VAL A 29 7.35 1.91 -8.48
N LYS A 30 7.47 2.97 -9.30
CA LYS A 30 6.34 3.68 -9.87
C LYS A 30 5.70 2.85 -10.99
N SER A 31 4.48 3.21 -11.41
CA SER A 31 3.92 2.66 -12.65
C SER A 31 4.77 3.05 -13.86
N SER A 32 4.73 2.25 -14.92
CA SER A 32 5.48 2.50 -16.16
C SER A 32 5.14 3.84 -16.83
N THR A 33 3.91 4.31 -16.68
CA THR A 33 3.46 5.62 -17.17
C THR A 33 3.73 6.76 -16.20
N GLY A 34 4.00 6.46 -14.93
CA GLY A 34 4.11 7.44 -13.87
C GLY A 34 2.78 8.07 -13.44
N GLU A 35 1.64 7.55 -13.93
CA GLU A 35 0.31 8.02 -13.57
C GLU A 35 -0.15 7.49 -12.22
N TRP A 36 -1.03 8.26 -11.58
CA TRP A 36 -1.58 7.99 -10.25
C TRP A 36 -3.09 8.14 -10.24
N PHE A 37 -3.74 7.46 -9.31
CA PHE A 37 -5.12 7.75 -8.97
C PHE A 37 -5.28 7.94 -7.45
N ASP A 38 -6.26 8.75 -7.09
CA ASP A 38 -6.58 9.01 -5.68
C ASP A 38 -7.68 8.05 -5.23
N ASN A 39 -7.43 7.36 -4.12
CA ASN A 39 -8.46 6.58 -3.44
C ASN A 39 -9.13 7.49 -2.42
N VAL A 40 -10.40 7.79 -2.64
CA VAL A 40 -11.19 8.68 -1.80
C VAL A 40 -12.07 7.90 -0.82
N ASN A 41 -12.31 8.49 0.34
CA ASN A 41 -13.25 7.94 1.30
C ASN A 41 -14.68 8.06 0.75
N PRO A 42 -15.43 6.97 0.57
CA PRO A 42 -16.78 7.02 0.01
C PRO A 42 -17.78 7.76 0.91
N ALA A 43 -17.51 7.87 2.20
CA ALA A 43 -18.35 8.61 3.14
C ALA A 43 -18.05 10.13 3.15
N ASP A 44 -16.85 10.52 2.71
CA ASP A 44 -16.43 11.92 2.58
C ASP A 44 -15.44 12.04 1.42
N THR A 45 -15.93 12.38 0.24
CA THR A 45 -15.12 12.45 -0.99
C THR A 45 -14.04 13.55 -0.98
N SER A 46 -14.04 14.45 0.00
CA SER A 46 -12.95 15.39 0.24
C SER A 46 -11.76 14.79 1.00
N ASP A 47 -11.95 13.61 1.58
CA ASP A 47 -10.93 12.84 2.31
C ASP A 47 -10.25 11.85 1.37
N ILE A 48 -9.00 12.12 0.99
CA ILE A 48 -8.19 11.25 0.15
C ILE A 48 -7.43 10.29 1.08
N VAL A 49 -7.81 9.01 1.03
CA VAL A 49 -7.19 7.93 1.83
C VAL A 49 -5.75 7.69 1.43
N GLY A 50 -5.46 7.76 0.13
CA GLY A 50 -4.12 7.57 -0.40
C GLY A 50 -4.07 7.73 -1.91
N ARG A 51 -2.84 7.89 -2.42
CA ARG A 51 -2.55 7.97 -3.84
C ARG A 51 -1.82 6.71 -4.29
N PHE A 52 -2.32 6.06 -5.33
CA PHE A 52 -1.85 4.76 -5.81
C PHE A 52 -1.40 4.84 -7.26
N PRO A 53 -0.42 4.02 -7.70
CA PRO A 53 0.02 4.01 -9.09
C PRO A 53 -1.08 3.45 -10.00
N ASN A 54 -1.35 4.16 -11.09
CA ASN A 54 -2.24 3.66 -12.15
C ASN A 54 -1.44 2.70 -13.04
N SER A 55 -1.37 1.43 -12.61
CA SER A 55 -0.53 0.41 -13.23
C SER A 55 -1.10 -0.07 -14.56
N THR A 56 -0.22 -0.41 -15.49
CA THR A 56 -0.54 -0.89 -16.83
C THR A 56 -0.27 -2.39 -16.98
N ALA A 57 -0.57 -2.94 -18.16
CA ALA A 57 -0.23 -4.31 -18.49
C ALA A 57 1.29 -4.58 -18.41
N ASP A 58 2.13 -3.57 -18.73
CA ASP A 58 3.58 -3.71 -18.63
C ASP A 58 4.04 -3.87 -17.18
N ASP A 59 3.43 -3.15 -16.24
CA ASP A 59 3.69 -3.29 -14.81
C ASP A 59 3.31 -4.69 -14.32
N VAL A 60 2.17 -5.22 -14.77
CA VAL A 60 1.72 -6.58 -14.47
C VAL A 60 2.70 -7.62 -15.03
N ASN A 61 3.14 -7.43 -16.27
CA ASN A 61 4.11 -8.34 -16.91
C ASN A 61 5.45 -8.32 -16.18
N ALA A 62 5.91 -7.16 -15.73
CA ALA A 62 7.13 -7.02 -14.93
C ALA A 62 7.00 -7.78 -13.59
N ALA A 63 5.86 -7.63 -12.90
CA ALA A 63 5.59 -8.34 -11.65
C ALA A 63 5.55 -9.85 -11.84
N VAL A 64 4.88 -10.35 -12.88
CA VAL A 64 4.80 -11.77 -13.20
C VAL A 64 6.19 -12.33 -13.57
N SER A 65 6.99 -11.58 -14.31
CA SER A 65 8.37 -11.97 -14.66
C SER A 65 9.24 -12.09 -13.42
N ALA A 66 9.18 -11.12 -12.50
CA ALA A 66 9.89 -11.18 -11.24
C ALA A 66 9.48 -12.40 -10.39
N ALA A 67 8.17 -12.67 -10.32
CA ALA A 67 7.64 -13.84 -9.62
C ALA A 67 8.11 -15.15 -10.23
N LYS A 68 8.10 -15.29 -11.55
CA LYS A 68 8.59 -16.48 -12.26
C LYS A 68 10.09 -16.73 -12.01
N ASN A 69 10.90 -15.66 -12.02
CA ASN A 69 12.32 -15.75 -11.73
C ASN A 69 12.58 -16.23 -10.29
N ALA A 70 11.82 -15.71 -9.34
CA ALA A 70 11.93 -16.12 -7.94
C ALA A 70 11.40 -17.53 -7.67
N ALA A 71 10.41 -17.99 -8.43
CA ALA A 71 9.73 -19.27 -8.23
C ALA A 71 10.70 -20.48 -8.29
N THR A 72 11.71 -20.44 -9.15
CA THR A 72 12.68 -21.55 -9.29
C THR A 72 13.49 -21.77 -8.01
N LYS A 73 13.99 -20.68 -7.42
CA LYS A 73 14.73 -20.72 -6.15
C LYS A 73 13.80 -21.08 -4.98
N TRP A 74 12.64 -20.46 -4.93
CA TRP A 74 11.64 -20.70 -3.88
C TRP A 74 11.17 -22.15 -3.85
N ARG A 75 10.87 -22.74 -4.99
CA ARG A 75 10.45 -24.13 -5.11
C ARG A 75 11.50 -25.12 -4.59
N ARG A 76 12.79 -24.80 -4.76
CA ARG A 76 13.92 -25.62 -4.31
C ARG A 76 14.28 -25.39 -2.85
N THR A 77 13.75 -24.35 -2.22
CA THR A 77 13.98 -24.06 -0.81
C THR A 77 13.28 -25.14 0.04
N PRO A 78 13.98 -25.79 0.99
CA PRO A 78 13.38 -26.81 1.85
C PRO A 78 12.16 -26.28 2.60
N ALA A 79 11.14 -27.13 2.80
CA ALA A 79 9.90 -26.76 3.44
C ALA A 79 10.07 -26.12 4.85
N PRO A 80 10.95 -26.61 5.74
CA PRO A 80 11.19 -25.97 7.02
C PRO A 80 11.68 -24.53 6.88
N LYS A 81 12.56 -24.26 5.90
CA LYS A 81 13.09 -22.91 5.67
C LYS A 81 12.02 -21.96 5.12
N ARG A 82 11.13 -22.45 4.27
CA ARG A 82 9.97 -21.68 3.81
C ARG A 82 9.01 -21.37 4.96
N ALA A 83 8.80 -22.36 5.85
CA ALA A 83 7.95 -22.18 7.02
C ALA A 83 8.49 -21.10 7.97
N GLU A 84 9.80 -21.05 8.24
CA GLU A 84 10.41 -19.99 9.05
C GLU A 84 10.09 -18.60 8.50
N LEU A 85 10.20 -18.40 7.18
CA LEU A 85 9.89 -17.10 6.56
C LEU A 85 8.41 -16.73 6.68
N LEU A 86 7.50 -17.69 6.55
CA LEU A 86 6.06 -17.48 6.72
C LEU A 86 5.68 -17.17 8.17
N PHE A 87 6.30 -17.83 9.15
CA PHE A 87 6.11 -17.52 10.58
C PHE A 87 6.58 -16.10 10.89
N ARG A 88 7.75 -15.70 10.37
CA ARG A 88 8.27 -14.35 10.53
C ARG A 88 7.36 -13.30 9.88
N LEU A 89 6.80 -13.59 8.69
CA LEU A 89 5.81 -12.73 8.07
C LEU A 89 4.58 -12.55 8.96
N GLY A 90 4.08 -13.64 9.55
CA GLY A 90 2.96 -13.59 10.48
C GLY A 90 3.23 -12.71 11.72
N GLU A 91 4.44 -12.77 12.26
CA GLU A 91 4.87 -11.90 13.38
C GLU A 91 4.90 -10.42 12.97
N ILE A 92 5.46 -10.11 11.79
CA ILE A 92 5.51 -8.74 11.27
C ILE A 92 4.09 -8.19 11.04
N LEU A 93 3.20 -8.97 10.44
CA LEU A 93 1.81 -8.57 10.23
C LEU A 93 1.09 -8.31 11.56
N ARG A 94 1.32 -9.16 12.55
CA ARG A 94 0.71 -9.00 13.89
C ARG A 94 1.22 -7.73 14.60
N ALA A 95 2.50 -7.40 14.43
CA ALA A 95 3.10 -6.21 15.01
C ALA A 95 2.67 -4.90 14.32
N ASN A 96 2.18 -4.97 13.07
CA ASN A 96 1.82 -3.80 12.24
C ASN A 96 0.33 -3.83 11.82
N LYS A 97 -0.54 -4.38 12.67
CA LYS A 97 -1.97 -4.49 12.33
C LYS A 97 -2.76 -3.19 12.46
N ASP A 98 -2.21 -2.18 13.14
CA ASP A 98 -2.87 -0.89 13.43
C ASP A 98 -2.30 0.23 12.57
#